data_670d48a7de322170d16da3df134e10b1
#
_entry.id   670d48a7de322170d16da3df134e10b1
#
_cell.length_a   1.000
_cell.length_b   1.000
_cell.length_c   1.000
_cell.angle_alpha   90.00
_cell.angle_beta   90.00
_cell.angle_gamma   90.00
#
_symmetry.space_group_name_H-M   'P 1'
#
loop_
_entity.id
_entity.type
_entity.pdbx_description
1 polymer ?
#
loop_
_entity_poly.entity_id
_entity_poly.type
_entity_poly.pdbx_seq_one_letter_code
_entity_poly.pdbx_strand_id
1 'polypeptide(L)'
;GIEAASLYNHISSKEELLREICFHVANEFNTQLATVQQQELSPLQQLEAILRFHIGMLLSHPDDVYVSNRDWKHLKEPWLTNFLTQRRQYEQQLAHIIQQGIDCGQLRPLQPPVAVLALLSAVRSIEYWQRSKRPIGGSQAVEDLITLLLKGVSK
;
A
#
# COMPACT_ATOMS: atom_id res chain seq x y z
N GLY A 1 18.25 20.75 33.70
CA GLY A 1 18.91 20.99 32.42
C GLY A 1 19.12 19.74 31.57
N ILE A 2 19.48 18.62 32.17
CA ILE A 2 19.73 17.35 31.46
C ILE A 2 18.43 16.74 30.91
N GLU A 3 17.34 16.89 31.62
CA GLU A 3 16.03 16.35 31.22
C GLU A 3 15.45 17.02 29.96
N ALA A 4 15.59 18.33 29.80
CA ALA A 4 15.10 19.04 28.62
C ALA A 4 15.85 18.65 27.34
N ALA A 5 17.19 18.55 27.40
CA ALA A 5 18.00 18.13 26.26
C ALA A 5 17.69 16.68 25.83
N SER A 6 17.51 15.79 26.83
CA SER A 6 17.11 14.38 26.56
C SER A 6 15.73 14.29 25.95
N LEU A 7 14.77 15.09 26.40
CA LEU A 7 13.41 15.14 25.84
C LEU A 7 13.42 15.63 24.39
N TYR A 8 14.16 16.69 24.06
CA TYR A 8 14.29 17.21 22.69
C TYR A 8 14.93 16.19 21.76
N ASN A 9 15.99 15.51 22.18
CA ASN A 9 16.62 14.45 21.40
C ASN A 9 15.67 13.28 21.17
N HIS A 10 14.85 12.92 22.15
CA HIS A 10 13.87 11.83 22.02
C HIS A 10 12.71 12.20 21.07
N ILE A 11 12.21 13.44 21.10
CA ILE A 11 11.17 13.92 20.19
C ILE A 11 11.70 13.98 18.74
N SER A 12 12.90 14.53 18.53
CA SER A 12 13.57 14.56 17.23
C SER A 12 13.76 13.15 16.67
N SER A 13 14.19 12.19 17.50
CA SER A 13 14.33 10.78 17.13
C SER A 13 13.01 10.14 16.70
N LYS A 14 11.88 10.44 17.35
CA LYS A 14 10.55 9.92 16.97
C LYS A 14 10.08 10.46 15.62
N GLU A 15 10.23 11.75 15.37
CA GLU A 15 9.86 12.37 14.09
C GLU A 15 10.71 11.83 12.94
N GLU A 16 11.99 11.65 13.19
CA GLU A 16 12.92 11.08 12.21
C GLU A 16 12.56 9.62 11.92
N LEU A 17 12.30 8.82 12.94
CA LEU A 17 11.86 7.44 12.79
C LEU A 17 10.56 7.32 12.02
N LEU A 18 9.56 8.16 12.31
CA LEU A 18 8.30 8.19 11.58
C LEU A 18 8.53 8.49 10.10
N ARG A 19 9.37 9.49 9.80
CA ARG A 19 9.74 9.83 8.43
C ARG A 19 10.39 8.65 7.72
N GLU A 20 11.38 8.02 8.34
CA GLU A 20 12.09 6.87 7.78
C GLU A 20 11.14 5.73 7.47
N ILE A 21 10.26 5.35 8.40
CA ILE A 21 9.28 4.29 8.19
C ILE A 21 8.33 4.62 7.04
N CYS A 22 7.73 5.82 7.06
CA CYS A 22 6.77 6.22 6.02
C CYS A 22 7.39 6.21 4.62
N PHE A 23 8.59 6.78 4.47
CA PHE A 23 9.26 6.84 3.16
C PHE A 23 9.86 5.50 2.76
N HIS A 24 10.34 4.67 3.69
CA HIS A 24 10.77 3.32 3.39
C HIS A 24 9.61 2.51 2.78
N VAL A 25 8.46 2.46 3.43
CA VAL A 25 7.27 1.75 2.95
C VAL A 25 6.81 2.29 1.60
N ALA A 26 6.74 3.62 1.44
CA ALA A 26 6.37 4.24 0.17
C ALA A 26 7.33 3.89 -0.97
N ASN A 27 8.64 3.87 -0.69
CA ASN A 27 9.66 3.53 -1.67
C ASN A 27 9.58 2.04 -2.08
N GLU A 28 9.32 1.12 -1.14
CA GLU A 28 9.12 -0.30 -1.46
C GLU A 28 7.97 -0.48 -2.45
N PHE A 29 6.81 0.15 -2.20
CA PHE A 29 5.67 0.08 -3.12
C PHE A 29 5.97 0.71 -4.48
N ASN A 30 6.63 1.85 -4.53
CA ASN A 30 6.98 2.50 -5.80
C ASN A 30 8.01 1.69 -6.60
N THR A 31 9.00 1.10 -5.94
CA THR A 31 10.02 0.25 -6.57
C THR A 31 9.38 -0.99 -7.17
N GLN A 32 8.49 -1.64 -6.42
CA GLN A 32 7.76 -2.81 -6.92
C GLN A 32 6.87 -2.46 -8.12
N LEU A 33 6.15 -1.35 -8.06
CA LEU A 33 5.32 -0.89 -9.16
C LEU A 33 6.14 -0.65 -10.43
N ALA A 34 7.28 0.04 -10.31
CA ALA A 34 8.19 0.26 -11.42
C ALA A 34 8.72 -1.06 -12.00
N THR A 35 9.05 -2.02 -11.14
CA THR A 35 9.50 -3.36 -11.56
C THR A 35 8.40 -4.09 -12.34
N VAL A 36 7.18 -4.08 -11.86
CA VAL A 36 6.03 -4.71 -12.52
C VAL A 36 5.75 -4.08 -13.89
N GLN A 37 5.86 -2.75 -13.98
CA GLN A 37 5.64 -2.02 -15.25
C GLN A 37 6.72 -2.28 -16.31
N GLN A 38 7.91 -2.72 -15.91
CA GLN A 38 8.99 -3.11 -16.83
C GLN A 38 8.86 -4.53 -17.35
N GLN A 39 7.97 -5.33 -16.77
CA GLN A 39 7.73 -6.70 -17.19
C GLN A 39 6.68 -6.75 -18.31
N GLU A 40 6.80 -7.75 -19.19
CA GLU A 40 5.81 -8.01 -20.25
C GLU A 40 4.56 -8.71 -19.68
N LEU A 41 3.89 -8.05 -18.72
CA LEU A 41 2.69 -8.54 -18.07
C LEU A 41 1.45 -7.82 -18.61
N SER A 42 0.35 -8.57 -18.75
CA SER A 42 -0.94 -7.96 -19.03
C SER A 42 -1.40 -7.09 -17.85
N PRO A 43 -2.30 -6.10 -18.07
CA PRO A 43 -2.82 -5.26 -16.99
C PRO A 43 -3.39 -6.04 -15.79
N LEU A 44 -4.10 -7.14 -16.05
CA LEU A 44 -4.62 -8.01 -14.99
C LEU A 44 -3.50 -8.70 -14.20
N GLN A 45 -2.45 -9.17 -14.88
CA GLN A 45 -1.29 -9.77 -14.21
C GLN A 45 -0.48 -8.73 -13.43
N GLN A 46 -0.32 -7.51 -13.95
CA GLN A 46 0.30 -6.41 -13.22
C GLN A 46 -0.48 -6.10 -11.93
N LEU A 47 -1.81 -6.01 -12.02
CA LEU A 47 -2.66 -5.77 -10.87
C LEU A 47 -2.54 -6.88 -9.83
N GLU A 48 -2.54 -8.15 -10.25
CA GLU A 48 -2.32 -9.29 -9.35
C GLU A 48 -0.97 -9.20 -8.63
N ALA A 49 0.10 -8.95 -9.35
CA ALA A 49 1.44 -8.84 -8.78
C ALA A 49 1.53 -7.72 -7.74
N ILE A 50 0.89 -6.58 -8.01
CA ILE A 50 0.84 -5.44 -7.09
C ILE A 50 0.04 -5.78 -5.83
N LEU A 51 -1.13 -6.39 -5.96
CA LEU A 51 -1.94 -6.78 -4.81
C LEU A 51 -1.23 -7.83 -3.94
N ARG A 52 -0.58 -8.81 -4.55
CA ARG A 52 0.25 -9.81 -3.85
C ARG A 52 1.40 -9.16 -3.08
N PHE A 53 2.05 -8.17 -3.66
CA PHE A 53 3.12 -7.44 -3.00
C PHE A 53 2.60 -6.65 -1.79
N HIS A 54 1.47 -5.95 -1.91
CA HIS A 54 0.83 -5.27 -0.79
C HIS A 54 0.53 -6.22 0.37
N ILE A 55 -0.02 -7.40 0.06
CA ILE A 55 -0.31 -8.43 1.07
C ILE A 55 1.00 -8.93 1.70
N GLY A 56 2.02 -9.20 0.88
CA GLY A 56 3.34 -9.60 1.35
C GLY A 56 3.95 -8.60 2.34
N MET A 57 3.87 -7.31 2.05
CA MET A 57 4.34 -6.25 2.94
C MET A 57 3.56 -6.23 4.26
N LEU A 58 2.24 -6.37 4.23
CA LEU A 58 1.41 -6.45 5.44
C LEU A 58 1.74 -7.66 6.30
N LEU A 59 2.16 -8.78 5.70
CA LEU A 59 2.51 -10.00 6.42
C LEU A 59 3.93 -9.98 6.96
N SER A 60 4.89 -9.44 6.20
CA SER A 60 6.31 -9.44 6.56
C SER A 60 6.75 -8.24 7.39
N HIS A 61 6.12 -7.07 7.19
CA HIS A 61 6.45 -5.81 7.85
C HIS A 61 5.18 -5.14 8.42
N PRO A 62 4.41 -5.84 9.26
CA PRO A 62 3.07 -5.38 9.69
C PRO A 62 3.12 -4.06 10.45
N ASP A 63 4.13 -3.84 11.29
CA ASP A 63 4.24 -2.63 12.11
C ASP A 63 4.63 -1.41 11.27
N ASP A 64 5.56 -1.55 10.34
CA ASP A 64 5.98 -0.46 9.46
C ASP A 64 4.84 -0.02 8.53
N VAL A 65 4.13 -0.99 7.94
CA VAL A 65 2.97 -0.70 7.09
C VAL A 65 1.84 -0.07 7.90
N TYR A 66 1.61 -0.54 9.13
CA TYR A 66 0.61 0.03 10.03
C TYR A 66 0.91 1.50 10.36
N VAL A 67 2.15 1.80 10.78
CA VAL A 67 2.59 3.16 11.08
C VAL A 67 2.47 4.05 9.84
N SER A 68 2.97 3.60 8.69
CA SER A 68 2.89 4.34 7.44
C SER A 68 1.44 4.61 7.00
N ASN A 69 0.50 3.70 7.24
CA ASN A 69 -0.90 3.88 6.86
C ASN A 69 -1.68 4.81 7.80
N ARG A 70 -1.29 4.93 9.06
CA ARG A 70 -2.06 5.65 10.09
C ARG A 70 -1.42 6.93 10.57
N ASP A 71 -0.10 6.91 10.77
CA ASP A 71 0.61 7.97 11.49
C ASP A 71 1.27 8.99 10.55
N TRP A 72 1.24 8.79 9.22
CA TRP A 72 1.75 9.73 8.23
C TRP A 72 1.26 11.17 8.43
N LYS A 73 0.06 11.36 8.98
CA LYS A 73 -0.52 12.67 9.26
C LYS A 73 0.27 13.48 10.32
N HIS A 74 1.15 12.83 11.04
CA HIS A 74 2.06 13.46 12.01
C HIS A 74 3.42 13.84 11.43
N LEU A 75 3.66 13.53 10.15
CA LEU A 75 4.82 14.06 9.43
C LEU A 75 4.77 15.58 9.40
N LYS A 76 5.93 16.21 9.58
CA LYS A 76 6.07 17.67 9.44
C LYS A 76 6.40 18.06 8.00
N GLU A 77 6.13 19.31 7.66
CA GLU A 77 6.58 19.86 6.38
C GLU A 77 8.10 19.96 6.31
N PRO A 78 8.72 19.73 5.14
CA PRO A 78 8.09 19.46 3.83
C PRO A 78 7.74 17.96 3.59
N TRP A 79 8.01 17.10 4.55
CA TRP A 79 7.87 15.65 4.41
C TRP A 79 6.41 15.20 4.25
N LEU A 80 5.48 15.89 4.90
CA LEU A 80 4.05 15.62 4.76
C LEU A 80 3.59 15.80 3.31
N THR A 81 3.89 16.96 2.73
CA THR A 81 3.56 17.24 1.33
C THR A 81 4.23 16.25 0.37
N ASN A 82 5.50 15.93 0.59
CA ASN A 82 6.24 14.99 -0.24
C ASN A 82 5.64 13.58 -0.17
N PHE A 83 5.31 13.10 1.01
CA PHE A 83 4.70 11.79 1.21
C PHE A 83 3.31 11.68 0.54
N LEU A 84 2.48 12.69 0.72
CA LEU A 84 1.15 12.74 0.07
C LEU A 84 1.26 12.80 -1.46
N THR A 85 2.27 13.50 -1.98
CA THR A 85 2.54 13.55 -3.42
C THR A 85 2.91 12.18 -3.95
N GLN A 86 3.83 11.46 -3.28
CA GLN A 86 4.19 10.09 -3.67
C GLN A 86 2.99 9.15 -3.65
N ARG A 87 2.15 9.21 -2.61
CA ARG A 87 0.93 8.37 -2.52
C ARG A 87 -0.02 8.64 -3.66
N ARG A 88 -0.26 9.91 -3.97
CA ARG A 88 -1.15 10.32 -5.07
C ARG A 88 -0.62 9.83 -6.42
N GLN A 89 0.68 9.97 -6.66
CA GLN A 89 1.32 9.48 -7.87
C GLN A 89 1.21 7.95 -8.00
N TYR A 90 1.42 7.23 -6.90
CA TYR A 90 1.25 5.78 -6.85
C TYR A 90 -0.19 5.36 -7.22
N GLU A 91 -1.19 5.96 -6.59
CA GLU A 91 -2.61 5.70 -6.87
C GLU A 91 -2.99 6.03 -8.32
N GLN A 92 -2.43 7.10 -8.89
CA GLN A 92 -2.63 7.45 -10.31
C GLN A 92 -2.03 6.41 -11.26
N GLN A 93 -0.87 5.87 -10.95
CA GLN A 93 -0.27 4.81 -11.75
C GLN A 93 -1.08 3.50 -11.69
N LEU A 94 -1.60 3.14 -10.52
CA LEU A 94 -2.53 2.01 -10.40
C LEU A 94 -3.81 2.24 -11.21
N ALA A 95 -4.39 3.43 -11.14
CA ALA A 95 -5.56 3.79 -11.92
C ALA A 95 -5.28 3.70 -13.44
N HIS A 96 -4.08 4.05 -13.88
CA HIS A 96 -3.66 3.89 -15.27
C HIS A 96 -3.59 2.42 -15.70
N ILE A 97 -3.03 1.53 -14.88
CA ILE A 97 -3.01 0.09 -15.15
C ILE A 97 -4.45 -0.46 -15.28
N ILE A 98 -5.35 -0.04 -14.39
CA ILE A 98 -6.76 -0.43 -14.44
C ILE A 98 -7.41 0.07 -15.73
N GLN A 99 -7.16 1.33 -16.13
CA GLN A 99 -7.69 1.87 -17.38
C GLN A 99 -7.20 1.08 -18.59
N GLN A 100 -5.91 0.76 -18.64
CA GLN A 100 -5.36 -0.10 -19.71
C GLN A 100 -6.05 -1.47 -19.76
N GLY A 101 -6.34 -2.06 -18.58
CA GLY A 101 -7.07 -3.33 -18.51
C GLY A 101 -8.52 -3.22 -19.00
N ILE A 102 -9.18 -2.10 -18.77
CA ILE A 102 -10.52 -1.80 -19.30
C ILE A 102 -10.46 -1.65 -20.82
N ASP A 103 -9.52 -0.87 -21.33
CA ASP A 103 -9.37 -0.57 -22.75
C ASP A 103 -9.06 -1.83 -23.59
N CYS A 104 -8.27 -2.75 -23.04
CA CYS A 104 -7.98 -4.03 -23.69
C CYS A 104 -9.02 -5.14 -23.40
N GLY A 105 -10.06 -4.85 -22.63
CA GLY A 105 -11.17 -5.76 -22.35
C GLY A 105 -10.88 -6.86 -21.32
N GLN A 106 -9.79 -6.79 -20.58
CA GLN A 106 -9.49 -7.72 -19.48
C GLN A 106 -10.23 -7.36 -18.20
N LEU A 107 -10.47 -6.07 -17.96
CA LEU A 107 -11.20 -5.57 -16.79
C LEU A 107 -12.57 -5.05 -17.18
N ARG A 108 -13.48 -5.09 -16.22
CA ARG A 108 -14.83 -4.51 -16.36
C ARG A 108 -14.76 -3.00 -16.51
N PRO A 109 -15.75 -2.37 -17.17
CA PRO A 109 -15.86 -0.92 -17.19
C PRO A 109 -16.20 -0.40 -15.79
N LEU A 110 -15.18 0.04 -15.08
CA LEU A 110 -15.23 0.62 -13.74
C LEU A 110 -14.60 2.01 -13.77
N GLN A 111 -14.88 2.83 -12.75
CA GLN A 111 -14.12 4.05 -12.53
C GLN A 111 -12.76 3.68 -11.91
N PRO A 112 -11.61 3.89 -12.58
CA PRO A 112 -10.32 3.43 -12.09
C PRO A 112 -9.96 3.92 -10.67
N PRO A 113 -10.20 5.20 -10.28
CA PRO A 113 -9.93 5.64 -8.92
C PRO A 113 -10.76 4.91 -7.86
N VAL A 114 -12.01 4.55 -8.17
CA VAL A 114 -12.87 3.79 -7.26
C VAL A 114 -12.37 2.37 -7.10
N ALA A 115 -11.95 1.73 -8.20
CA ALA A 115 -11.36 0.39 -8.18
C ALA A 115 -10.06 0.37 -7.34
N VAL A 116 -9.16 1.35 -7.53
CA VAL A 116 -7.93 1.50 -6.72
C VAL A 116 -8.28 1.58 -5.24
N LEU A 117 -9.20 2.47 -4.87
CA LEU A 117 -9.61 2.67 -3.48
C LEU A 117 -10.18 1.38 -2.87
N ALA A 118 -11.07 0.69 -3.58
CA ALA A 118 -11.69 -0.54 -3.13
C ALA A 118 -10.66 -1.68 -2.94
N LEU A 119 -9.79 -1.89 -3.93
CA LEU A 119 -8.77 -2.94 -3.90
C LEU A 119 -7.77 -2.72 -2.76
N LEU A 120 -7.22 -1.52 -2.63
CA LEU A 120 -6.26 -1.21 -1.56
C LEU A 120 -6.92 -1.24 -0.18
N SER A 121 -8.19 -0.85 -0.05
CA SER A 121 -8.92 -0.94 1.22
C SER A 121 -9.18 -2.39 1.62
N ALA A 122 -9.53 -3.24 0.67
CA ALA A 122 -9.72 -4.67 0.91
C ALA A 122 -8.42 -5.35 1.34
N VAL A 123 -7.29 -5.05 0.69
CA VAL A 123 -5.97 -5.58 1.08
C VAL A 123 -5.60 -5.12 2.49
N ARG A 124 -5.83 -3.84 2.82
CA ARG A 124 -5.58 -3.32 4.18
C ARG A 124 -6.41 -4.01 5.27
N SER A 125 -7.52 -4.67 4.92
CA SER A 125 -8.32 -5.42 5.90
C SER A 125 -7.58 -6.59 6.54
N ILE A 126 -6.51 -7.10 5.91
CA ILE A 126 -5.63 -8.13 6.47
C ILE A 126 -5.02 -7.69 7.79
N GLU A 127 -4.67 -6.42 7.93
CA GLU A 127 -4.17 -5.86 9.18
C GLU A 127 -5.14 -6.06 10.34
N TYR A 128 -6.45 -5.86 10.07
CA TYR A 128 -7.50 -6.13 11.04
C TYR A 128 -7.61 -7.62 11.39
N TRP A 129 -7.49 -8.50 10.39
CA TRP A 129 -7.55 -9.95 10.60
C TRP A 129 -6.42 -10.44 11.50
N GLN A 130 -5.20 -9.96 11.28
CA GLN A 130 -4.03 -10.33 12.09
C GLN A 130 -4.16 -9.89 13.56
N ARG A 131 -4.80 -8.76 13.81
CA ARG A 131 -4.99 -8.19 15.15
C ARG A 131 -6.27 -8.62 15.85
N SER A 132 -7.14 -9.39 15.19
CA SER A 132 -8.39 -9.85 15.75
C SER A 132 -8.18 -11.00 16.75
N LYS A 133 -9.14 -11.16 17.69
CA LYS A 133 -9.14 -12.29 18.63
C LYS A 133 -9.35 -13.66 17.95
N ARG A 134 -9.81 -13.66 16.69
CA ARG A 134 -9.98 -14.84 15.84
C ARG A 134 -9.27 -14.54 14.53
N PRO A 135 -7.94 -14.68 14.47
CA PRO A 135 -7.21 -14.36 13.27
C PRO A 135 -7.66 -15.28 12.13
N ILE A 136 -8.12 -14.68 11.05
CA ILE A 136 -8.24 -15.35 9.77
C ILE A 136 -6.83 -15.38 9.22
N GLY A 137 -6.27 -16.55 9.00
CA GLY A 137 -4.88 -16.69 8.63
C GLY A 137 -4.61 -17.85 7.68
N GLY A 138 -3.38 -17.89 7.25
CA GLY A 138 -2.85 -18.91 6.36
C GLY A 138 -2.85 -18.48 4.88
N SER A 139 -2.08 -19.22 4.10
CA SER A 139 -1.92 -18.98 2.67
C SER A 139 -3.24 -19.00 1.91
N GLN A 140 -4.18 -19.87 2.33
CA GLN A 140 -5.48 -20.00 1.67
C GLN A 140 -6.33 -18.72 1.78
N ALA A 141 -6.35 -18.06 2.94
CA ALA A 141 -7.09 -16.83 3.12
C ALA A 141 -6.57 -15.70 2.20
N VAL A 142 -5.26 -15.66 1.99
CA VAL A 142 -4.63 -14.72 1.05
C VAL A 142 -5.05 -15.03 -0.40
N GLU A 143 -5.00 -16.30 -0.81
CA GLU A 143 -5.42 -16.72 -2.15
C GLU A 143 -6.91 -16.47 -2.39
N ASP A 144 -7.75 -16.70 -1.38
CA ASP A 144 -9.18 -16.43 -1.46
C ASP A 144 -9.45 -14.93 -1.63
N LEU A 145 -8.73 -14.07 -0.89
CA LEU A 145 -8.85 -12.62 -1.04
C LEU A 145 -8.42 -12.15 -2.44
N ILE A 146 -7.25 -12.59 -2.91
CA ILE A 146 -6.77 -12.26 -4.27
C ILE A 146 -7.78 -12.73 -5.32
N THR A 147 -8.27 -13.95 -5.19
CA THR A 147 -9.27 -14.51 -6.12
C THR A 147 -10.54 -13.66 -6.14
N LEU A 148 -11.06 -13.26 -4.99
CA LEU A 148 -12.26 -12.41 -4.89
C LEU A 148 -12.03 -11.05 -5.52
N LEU A 149 -10.90 -10.41 -5.25
CA LEU A 149 -10.58 -9.09 -5.78
C LEU A 149 -10.41 -9.12 -7.30
N LEU A 150 -9.66 -10.09 -7.83
CA LEU A 150 -9.42 -10.19 -9.27
C LEU A 150 -10.70 -10.58 -10.03
N LYS A 151 -11.49 -11.53 -9.54
CA LYS A 151 -12.79 -11.90 -10.13
C LYS A 151 -13.80 -10.76 -10.04
N GLY A 152 -13.71 -9.90 -9.03
CA GLY A 152 -14.54 -8.72 -8.90
C GLY A 152 -14.29 -7.67 -9.98
N VAL A 153 -13.06 -7.56 -10.50
CA VAL A 153 -12.66 -6.56 -11.51
C VAL A 153 -12.45 -7.15 -12.90
N SER A 154 -12.15 -8.45 -13.03
CA SER A 154 -12.00 -9.10 -14.33
C SER A 154 -13.33 -9.22 -15.08
N LYS A 155 -13.25 -9.25 -16.40
CA LYS A 155 -14.41 -9.44 -17.29
C LYS A 155 -14.75 -10.91 -17.43
#